data_66149e4b32949b8e2461540d99774397
#
_entry.id   66149e4b32949b8e2461540d99774397
#
_cell.length_a   1.000
_cell.length_b   1.000
_cell.length_c   1.000
_cell.angle_alpha   90.00
_cell.angle_beta   90.00
_cell.angle_gamma   90.00
#
_symmetry.space_group_name_H-M   'P 1'
#
loop_
_entity.id
_entity.type
_entity.pdbx_description
1 polymer ?
#
loop_
_entity_poly.entity_id
_entity_poly.type
_entity_poly.pdbx_seq_one_letter_code
_entity_poly.pdbx_strand_id
1 'polypeptide(L)'
;NDGDLDLLITTNNGPARLLRNDNANQNDLLRIKTIGTRSNRNGIGAKVRVKTSKGRNWFGMVRTGSSYCSQSELPLTIGLGEPEEGLTLSLEITWPGGQRETVGDIKPNQSITVQEGKGVTVSEPIVFVRAASQPSPQPQRPQ
;
A
#
# COMPACT_ATOMS: atom_id res chain seq x y z
N ASN A 1 -3.20 7.32 -9.55
CA ASN A 1 -3.23 6.34 -8.46
C ASN A 1 -3.17 4.95 -9.06
N ASP A 2 -1.98 4.58 -9.49
CA ASP A 2 -1.68 3.36 -10.25
C ASP A 2 -1.18 2.20 -9.36
N GLY A 3 -1.15 2.39 -8.05
CA GLY A 3 -0.71 1.40 -7.07
C GLY A 3 0.76 1.51 -6.69
N ASP A 4 1.53 2.30 -7.41
CA ASP A 4 2.94 2.53 -7.13
C ASP A 4 3.12 3.61 -6.04
N LEU A 5 4.17 3.47 -5.25
CA LEU A 5 4.53 4.48 -4.26
C LEU A 5 5.50 5.48 -4.88
N ASP A 6 5.05 6.72 -4.99
CA ASP A 6 5.86 7.86 -5.42
C ASP A 6 6.57 8.52 -4.24
N LEU A 7 7.63 9.26 -4.51
CA LEU A 7 8.40 9.97 -3.49
C LEU A 7 8.37 11.48 -3.75
N LEU A 8 7.83 12.24 -2.81
CA LEU A 8 7.90 13.69 -2.80
C LEU A 8 8.99 14.15 -1.83
N ILE A 9 9.99 14.85 -2.34
CA ILE A 9 11.09 15.42 -1.56
C ILE A 9 10.89 16.94 -1.48
N THR A 10 10.78 17.46 -0.27
CA THR A 10 10.79 18.90 -0.01
C THR A 10 12.15 19.30 0.53
N THR A 11 12.63 20.49 0.17
CA THR A 11 13.91 21.01 0.60
C THR A 11 13.73 22.35 1.32
N ASN A 12 14.60 22.63 2.28
CA ASN A 12 14.61 23.94 2.91
C ASN A 12 15.14 24.97 1.90
N ASN A 13 14.32 25.99 1.61
CA ASN A 13 14.65 27.07 0.65
C ASN A 13 14.98 26.62 -0.78
N GLY A 14 14.39 25.53 -1.24
CA GLY A 14 14.55 25.02 -2.60
C GLY A 14 13.26 24.39 -3.16
N PRO A 15 13.24 24.03 -4.45
CA PRO A 15 12.05 23.46 -5.08
C PRO A 15 11.75 22.04 -4.55
N ALA A 16 10.46 21.70 -4.47
CA ALA A 16 10.04 20.34 -4.24
C ALA A 16 10.34 19.46 -5.48
N ARG A 17 10.65 18.20 -5.26
CA ARG A 17 10.90 17.20 -6.32
C ARG A 17 9.95 16.03 -6.14
N LEU A 18 9.23 15.72 -7.21
CA LEU A 18 8.41 14.51 -7.29
C LEU A 18 9.17 13.46 -8.09
N LEU A 19 9.46 12.34 -7.45
CA LEU A 19 10.03 11.15 -8.10
C LEU A 19 8.90 10.15 -8.28
N ARG A 20 8.47 10.00 -9.52
CA ARG A 20 7.43 9.04 -9.88
C ARG A 20 8.04 7.64 -10.05
N ASN A 21 7.38 6.65 -9.51
CA ASN A 21 7.73 5.25 -9.68
C ASN A 21 6.86 4.65 -10.80
N ASP A 22 7.47 4.26 -11.91
CA ASP A 22 6.75 3.71 -13.07
C ASP A 22 7.01 2.20 -13.26
N ASN A 23 7.69 1.52 -12.31
CA ASN A 23 8.18 0.16 -12.52
C ASN A 23 7.60 -0.90 -11.56
N ALA A 24 6.74 -0.54 -10.61
CA ALA A 24 6.22 -1.48 -9.62
C ALA A 24 5.04 -2.33 -10.11
N ASN A 25 4.51 -2.06 -11.30
CA ASN A 25 3.30 -2.67 -11.84
C ASN A 25 3.45 -4.10 -12.39
N GLN A 26 4.57 -4.78 -12.10
CA GLN A 26 4.79 -6.20 -12.46
C GLN A 26 4.46 -7.14 -11.29
N ASN A 27 4.36 -6.63 -10.08
CA ASN A 27 4.11 -7.41 -8.88
C ASN A 27 2.69 -7.20 -8.37
N ASP A 28 2.15 -8.24 -7.75
CA ASP A 28 0.89 -8.13 -7.03
C ASP A 28 1.04 -7.25 -5.79
N LEU A 29 -0.02 -6.55 -5.44
CA LEU A 29 -0.07 -5.73 -4.24
C LEU A 29 -1.46 -5.77 -3.57
N LEU A 30 -1.52 -5.30 -2.34
CA LEU A 30 -2.76 -5.02 -1.61
C LEU A 30 -2.65 -3.67 -0.93
N ARG A 31 -3.61 -2.79 -1.18
CA ARG A 31 -3.73 -1.50 -0.52
C ARG A 31 -4.85 -1.53 0.52
N ILE A 32 -4.54 -1.15 1.75
CA ILE A 32 -5.45 -1.28 2.89
C ILE A 32 -5.65 0.10 3.53
N LYS A 33 -6.88 0.60 3.47
CA LYS A 33 -7.32 1.78 4.20
C LYS A 33 -8.11 1.35 5.43
N THR A 34 -7.81 1.92 6.59
CA THR A 34 -8.52 1.64 7.84
C THR A 34 -9.45 2.77 8.24
N ILE A 35 -10.61 2.45 8.78
CA ILE A 35 -11.56 3.39 9.37
C ILE A 35 -11.92 2.90 10.76
N GLY A 36 -11.47 3.62 11.80
CA GLY A 36 -11.86 3.36 13.17
C GLY A 36 -13.24 3.89 13.48
N THR A 37 -13.97 3.18 14.33
CA THR A 37 -15.28 3.58 14.86
C THR A 37 -15.23 3.79 16.37
N ARG A 38 -14.55 2.94 17.09
CA ARG A 38 -14.20 3.05 18.52
C ARG A 38 -12.78 3.57 18.71
N SER A 39 -11.89 3.20 17.79
CA SER A 39 -10.54 3.73 17.65
C SER A 39 -10.56 5.08 16.94
N ASN A 40 -9.39 5.73 16.79
CA ASN A 40 -9.33 6.97 16.02
C ASN A 40 -9.80 6.74 14.57
N ARG A 41 -10.40 7.77 13.97
CA ARG A 41 -11.06 7.70 12.67
C ARG A 41 -10.19 7.11 11.54
N ASN A 42 -8.91 7.37 11.55
CA ASN A 42 -7.98 6.92 10.52
C ASN A 42 -7.33 5.56 10.84
N GLY A 43 -7.71 4.92 11.97
CA GLY A 43 -7.14 3.65 12.41
C GLY A 43 -5.66 3.72 12.80
N ILE A 44 -5.11 4.93 13.08
CA ILE A 44 -3.70 5.09 13.47
C ILE A 44 -3.41 4.23 14.70
N GLY A 45 -2.35 3.42 14.63
CA GLY A 45 -1.98 2.43 15.64
C GLY A 45 -2.55 1.03 15.37
N ALA A 46 -3.46 0.87 14.40
CA ALA A 46 -3.92 -0.46 14.00
C ALA A 46 -2.75 -1.26 13.41
N LYS A 47 -2.60 -2.48 13.91
CA LYS A 47 -1.61 -3.45 13.44
C LYS A 47 -2.29 -4.39 12.45
N VAL A 48 -1.69 -4.52 11.28
CA VAL A 48 -2.22 -5.29 10.17
C VAL A 48 -1.28 -6.43 9.85
N ARG A 49 -1.80 -7.64 9.75
CA ARG A 49 -1.09 -8.81 9.25
C ARG A 49 -1.83 -9.34 8.05
N VAL A 50 -1.14 -9.50 6.93
CA VAL A 50 -1.64 -10.15 5.72
C VAL A 50 -0.99 -11.51 5.59
N LYS A 51 -1.79 -12.55 5.39
CA LYS A 51 -1.34 -13.92 5.14
C LYS A 51 -1.83 -14.36 3.78
N THR A 52 -0.98 -15.06 3.04
CA THR A 52 -1.39 -15.71 1.79
C THR A 52 -1.80 -17.16 2.04
N SER A 53 -2.61 -17.71 1.12
CA SER A 53 -2.92 -19.16 1.07
C SER A 53 -1.67 -20.04 0.95
N LYS A 54 -0.54 -19.48 0.51
CA LYS A 54 0.75 -20.17 0.38
C LYS A 54 1.71 -19.96 1.56
N GLY A 55 1.23 -19.39 2.67
CA GLY A 55 1.96 -19.28 3.93
C GLY A 55 2.88 -18.07 4.06
N ARG A 56 2.96 -17.17 3.08
CA ARG A 56 3.70 -15.90 3.22
C ARG A 56 2.93 -14.94 4.14
N ASN A 57 3.67 -14.15 4.92
CA ASN A 57 3.11 -13.19 5.86
C ASN A 57 3.78 -11.83 5.72
N TRP A 58 2.97 -10.77 5.78
CA TRP A 58 3.42 -9.38 5.91
C TRP A 58 2.83 -8.75 7.15
N PHE A 59 3.54 -7.78 7.69
CA PHE A 59 3.13 -7.05 8.87
C PHE A 59 3.32 -5.56 8.64
N GLY A 60 2.32 -4.77 9.01
CA GLY A 60 2.34 -3.32 8.96
C GLY A 60 1.59 -2.70 10.12
N MET A 61 1.83 -1.41 10.35
CA MET A 61 1.08 -0.61 11.32
C MET A 61 0.71 0.72 10.68
N VAL A 62 -0.55 1.11 10.82
CA VAL A 62 -1.03 2.42 10.37
C VAL A 62 -0.42 3.50 11.25
N ARG A 63 0.34 4.41 10.66
CA ARG A 63 1.07 5.47 11.36
C ARG A 63 1.21 6.73 10.52
N THR A 64 1.35 7.88 11.15
CA THR A 64 1.51 9.17 10.47
C THR A 64 2.95 9.49 10.13
N GLY A 65 3.91 9.01 10.90
CA GLY A 65 5.33 9.30 10.73
C GLY A 65 6.16 8.03 10.66
N SER A 66 7.22 8.03 9.86
CA SER A 66 8.14 6.90 9.72
C SER A 66 9.60 7.27 9.96
N SER A 67 9.97 8.55 9.79
CA SER A 67 11.30 9.08 10.00
C SER A 67 11.25 10.57 10.29
N TYR A 68 12.41 11.19 10.60
CA TYR A 68 12.51 12.63 10.85
C TYR A 68 12.05 13.44 9.63
N CYS A 69 11.12 14.37 9.85
CA CYS A 69 10.51 15.21 8.80
C CYS A 69 9.95 14.43 7.61
N SER A 70 9.57 13.17 7.81
CA SER A 70 9.04 12.31 6.76
C SER A 70 7.69 11.75 7.14
N GLN A 71 6.82 11.59 6.14
CA GLN A 71 5.50 11.00 6.31
C GLN A 71 5.19 10.09 5.13
N SER A 72 4.67 8.90 5.42
CA SER A 72 4.03 8.04 4.44
C SER A 72 2.53 8.29 4.44
N GLU A 73 1.86 7.87 3.39
CA GLU A 73 0.40 7.86 3.38
C GLU A 73 -0.16 6.94 4.49
N LEU A 74 -1.40 7.20 4.91
CA LEU A 74 -2.05 6.38 5.95
C LEU A 74 -2.45 4.98 5.48
N PRO A 75 -2.99 4.79 4.25
CA PRO A 75 -3.21 3.47 3.72
C PRO A 75 -1.91 2.67 3.66
N LEU A 76 -1.98 1.39 4.04
CA LEU A 76 -0.85 0.48 3.93
C LEU A 76 -0.83 -0.14 2.53
N THR A 77 0.24 0.08 1.79
CA THR A 77 0.50 -0.61 0.53
C THR A 77 1.48 -1.75 0.79
N ILE A 78 1.07 -2.98 0.49
CA ILE A 78 1.83 -4.20 0.73
C ILE A 78 2.11 -4.86 -0.62
N GLY A 79 3.39 -4.91 -1.02
CA GLY A 79 3.83 -5.66 -2.18
C GLY A 79 3.79 -7.16 -1.88
N LEU A 80 3.14 -7.93 -2.73
CA LEU A 80 2.96 -9.37 -2.57
C LEU A 80 4.00 -10.18 -3.36
N GLY A 81 4.77 -9.51 -4.23
CA GLY A 81 5.74 -10.13 -5.14
C GLY A 81 5.12 -10.52 -6.48
N GLU A 82 5.80 -11.41 -7.19
CA GLU A 82 5.35 -11.87 -8.51
C GLU A 82 3.94 -12.44 -8.48
N PRO A 83 3.13 -12.20 -9.54
CA PRO A 83 1.77 -12.72 -9.64
C PRO A 83 1.73 -14.24 -9.51
N GLU A 84 0.82 -14.72 -8.67
CA GLU A 84 0.62 -16.14 -8.46
C GLU A 84 -0.85 -16.50 -8.70
N GLU A 85 -1.08 -17.48 -9.58
CA GLU A 85 -2.42 -17.95 -9.90
C GLU A 85 -3.11 -18.56 -8.66
N GLY A 86 -4.37 -18.18 -8.46
CA GLY A 86 -5.18 -18.68 -7.33
C GLY A 86 -4.76 -18.14 -5.96
N LEU A 87 -3.93 -17.08 -5.91
CA LEU A 87 -3.52 -16.48 -4.63
C LEU A 87 -4.72 -15.82 -3.95
N THR A 88 -4.98 -16.25 -2.72
CA THR A 88 -5.94 -15.60 -1.82
C THR A 88 -5.25 -15.09 -0.56
N LEU A 89 -5.80 -14.03 0.00
CA LEU A 89 -5.25 -13.34 1.14
C LEU A 89 -6.24 -13.36 2.31
N SER A 90 -5.72 -13.47 3.52
CA SER A 90 -6.44 -13.20 4.75
C SER A 90 -5.79 -12.05 5.49
N LEU A 91 -6.61 -11.21 6.09
CA LEU A 91 -6.23 -10.01 6.80
C LEU A 91 -6.58 -10.16 8.27
N GLU A 92 -5.61 -10.03 9.16
CA GLU A 92 -5.82 -9.89 10.59
C GLU A 92 -5.53 -8.45 11.01
N ILE A 93 -6.47 -7.78 11.64
CA ILE A 93 -6.31 -6.43 12.16
C ILE A 93 -6.44 -6.46 13.67
N THR A 94 -5.46 -5.86 14.36
CA THR A 94 -5.56 -5.54 15.79
C THR A 94 -5.70 -4.04 15.92
N TRP A 95 -6.86 -3.59 16.32
CA TRP A 95 -7.18 -2.18 16.54
C TRP A 95 -6.50 -1.61 17.79
N PRO A 96 -6.26 -0.30 17.90
CA PRO A 96 -5.64 0.31 19.08
C PRO A 96 -6.32 -0.02 20.41
N GLY A 97 -7.64 -0.23 20.40
CA GLY A 97 -8.43 -0.67 21.56
C GLY A 97 -8.24 -2.14 21.94
N GLY A 98 -7.39 -2.89 21.22
CA GLY A 98 -7.13 -4.32 21.47
C GLY A 98 -8.09 -5.27 20.76
N GLN A 99 -9.13 -4.79 20.13
CA GLN A 99 -10.06 -5.61 19.35
C GLN A 99 -9.36 -6.20 18.14
N ARG A 100 -9.63 -7.48 17.85
CA ARG A 100 -9.08 -8.21 16.71
C ARG A 100 -10.18 -8.58 15.75
N GLU A 101 -9.89 -8.43 14.46
CA GLU A 101 -10.79 -8.80 13.37
C GLU A 101 -10.00 -9.57 12.31
N THR A 102 -10.66 -10.55 11.70
CA THR A 102 -10.10 -11.32 10.60
C THR A 102 -11.05 -11.25 9.41
N VAL A 103 -10.49 -10.96 8.24
CA VAL A 103 -11.20 -10.96 6.96
C VAL A 103 -10.47 -11.90 6.02
N GLY A 104 -11.19 -12.85 5.43
CA GLY A 104 -10.67 -13.81 4.44
C GLY A 104 -11.07 -13.47 3.01
N ASP A 105 -10.62 -14.33 2.08
CA ASP A 105 -11.00 -14.32 0.65
C ASP A 105 -10.75 -13.00 -0.10
N ILE A 106 -9.68 -12.29 0.30
CA ILE A 106 -9.24 -11.07 -0.39
C ILE A 106 -8.37 -11.47 -1.59
N LYS A 107 -8.65 -10.88 -2.75
CA LYS A 107 -7.84 -11.06 -3.96
C LYS A 107 -6.68 -10.05 -4.00
N PRO A 108 -5.55 -10.39 -4.64
CA PRO A 108 -4.50 -9.42 -4.96
C PRO A 108 -5.02 -8.27 -5.83
N ASN A 109 -4.21 -7.22 -5.93
CA ASN A 109 -4.45 -6.05 -6.79
C ASN A 109 -5.76 -5.30 -6.49
N GLN A 110 -6.06 -5.19 -5.20
CA GLN A 110 -7.22 -4.45 -4.71
C GLN A 110 -6.83 -3.36 -3.72
N SER A 111 -7.59 -2.27 -3.76
CA SER A 111 -7.65 -1.25 -2.72
C SER A 111 -8.87 -1.52 -1.86
N ILE A 112 -8.66 -1.94 -0.62
CA ILE A 112 -9.74 -2.26 0.31
C ILE A 112 -9.84 -1.23 1.41
N THR A 113 -11.07 -0.94 1.84
CA THR A 113 -11.34 -0.17 3.05
C THR A 113 -11.92 -1.08 4.11
N VAL A 114 -11.24 -1.16 5.25
CA VAL A 114 -11.68 -1.94 6.40
C VAL A 114 -12.17 -1.01 7.50
N GLN A 115 -13.42 -1.17 7.91
CA GLN A 115 -14.03 -0.42 8.99
C GLN A 115 -14.12 -1.27 10.25
N GLU A 116 -13.66 -0.71 11.35
CA GLU A 116 -13.69 -1.37 12.67
C GLU A 116 -15.11 -1.85 13.02
N GLY A 117 -15.26 -3.13 13.30
CA GLY A 117 -16.52 -3.78 13.64
C GLY A 117 -17.41 -4.15 12.45
N LYS A 118 -16.97 -3.85 11.21
CA LYS A 118 -17.74 -4.18 9.99
C LYS A 118 -16.96 -4.98 8.95
N GLY A 119 -15.63 -5.09 9.11
CA GLY A 119 -14.78 -5.74 8.12
C GLY A 119 -14.59 -4.89 6.85
N VAL A 120 -14.44 -5.53 5.70
CA VAL A 120 -14.26 -4.85 4.40
C VAL A 120 -15.57 -4.20 3.97
N THR A 121 -15.55 -2.89 3.81
CA THR A 121 -16.73 -2.09 3.37
C THR A 121 -16.63 -1.62 1.93
N VAL A 122 -15.42 -1.50 1.39
CA VAL A 122 -15.14 -1.14 -0.01
C VAL A 122 -14.02 -2.02 -0.51
N SER A 123 -14.14 -2.50 -1.74
CA SER A 123 -13.09 -3.23 -2.45
C SER A 123 -13.13 -2.82 -3.92
N GLU A 124 -12.04 -2.23 -4.38
CA GLU A 124 -11.90 -1.71 -5.74
C GLU A 124 -10.62 -2.28 -6.38
N PRO A 125 -10.67 -2.72 -7.65
CA PRO A 125 -9.47 -3.15 -8.33
C PRO A 125 -8.52 -1.98 -8.53
N ILE A 126 -7.22 -2.24 -8.38
CA ILE A 126 -6.18 -1.27 -8.72
C ILE A 126 -5.94 -1.37 -10.22
N VAL A 127 -6.08 -0.24 -10.92
CA VAL A 127 -5.81 -0.14 -12.35
C VAL A 127 -4.36 0.30 -12.53
N PHE A 128 -3.52 -0.62 -12.98
CA PHE A 128 -2.12 -0.30 -13.32
C PHE A 128 -2.07 0.49 -14.63
N VAL A 129 -1.59 1.71 -14.56
CA VAL A 129 -1.33 2.52 -15.75
C VAL A 129 0.08 2.18 -16.25
N ARG A 130 0.20 1.36 -17.28
CA ARG A 130 1.48 1.14 -17.95
C ARG A 130 1.94 2.46 -18.57
N ALA A 131 3.01 3.05 -18.04
CA ALA A 131 3.70 4.11 -18.75
C ALA A 131 4.19 3.54 -20.09
N ALA A 132 3.84 4.20 -21.19
CA ALA A 132 4.44 3.88 -22.49
C ALA A 132 5.97 3.97 -22.35
N SER A 133 6.67 2.89 -22.67
CA SER A 133 8.11 2.80 -22.59
C SER A 133 8.73 3.98 -23.33
N GLN A 134 9.24 4.97 -22.60
CA GLN A 134 10.06 6.00 -23.21
C GLN A 134 11.37 5.34 -23.66
N PRO A 135 11.80 5.54 -24.92
CA PRO A 135 13.09 5.03 -25.34
C PRO A 135 14.18 5.65 -24.46
N SER A 136 15.04 4.81 -23.93
CA SER A 136 16.18 5.20 -23.12
C SER A 136 16.96 6.32 -23.81
N PRO A 137 17.34 7.43 -23.13
CA PRO A 137 18.18 8.44 -23.71
C PRO A 137 19.50 7.77 -24.16
N GLN A 138 19.78 7.85 -25.46
CA GLN A 138 21.05 7.34 -25.99
C GLN A 138 22.20 8.15 -25.38
N PRO A 139 23.30 7.50 -24.97
CA PRO A 139 24.47 8.20 -24.48
C PRO A 139 25.02 9.10 -25.62
N GLN A 140 25.00 10.42 -25.40
CA GLN A 140 25.67 11.34 -26.29
C GLN A 140 27.16 11.05 -26.25
N ARG A 141 27.74 10.68 -27.40
CA ARG A 141 29.20 10.57 -27.56
C ARG A 141 29.81 11.98 -27.42
N PRO A 142 30.83 12.14 -26.57
CA PRO A 142 31.58 13.41 -26.54
C PRO A 142 32.30 13.61 -27.90
N GLN A 143 32.21 14.84 -28.45
CA GLN A 143 33.00 15.29 -29.57
C GLN A 143 34.41 15.65 -29.11
#